data_e40d47a17bf29ecef9e0e234388d7302
#
_entry.id   e40d47a17bf29ecef9e0e234388d7302
#
_cell.length_a   1.000
_cell.length_b   1.000
_cell.length_c   1.000
_cell.angle_alpha   90.00
_cell.angle_beta   90.00
_cell.angle_gamma   90.00
#
_symmetry.space_group_name_H-M   'P 1'
#
loop_
_entity.id
_entity.type
_entity.pdbx_description
1 polymer ?
#
loop_
_entity_poly.entity_id
_entity_poly.type
_entity_poly.pdbx_seq_one_letter_code
_entity_poly.pdbx_strand_id
1 'polypeptide(L)'
;MKKITLKNLVLVAVACMTLNTVSAQQRVVTNTVSPKDLTAYNGQTIDLSIYRFIYKGWNTICLPVSLTTDEVNSIFGEECRLETLVGVENTGVATKLNFKDVKPDGLKANTPYILYSTLESGVREIRQSDAHVSTGPVELKFSDNTGTTVIFGGATEAGSSEGIYGILVKDNSAATFVDVSEVPNGILASRCFIKLNGGETSSTLRTNHLDYSMTGVEDVAGELAPDELTDVYNISGVKVASKVSSRNIRSLGKGVYVVKGRCFLVK
;
A
#
# COMPACT_ATOMS: atom_id res chain seq x y z
N MET A 1 -10.42 -28.95 -69.92
CA MET A 1 -9.71 -29.24 -68.65
C MET A 1 -8.39 -28.44 -68.63
N LYS A 2 -8.32 -27.41 -67.81
CA LYS A 2 -7.11 -26.57 -67.64
C LYS A 2 -6.13 -27.31 -66.70
N LYS A 3 -4.93 -27.63 -67.26
CA LYS A 3 -3.85 -28.21 -66.45
C LYS A 3 -3.39 -27.17 -65.43
N ILE A 4 -3.65 -27.41 -64.16
CA ILE A 4 -3.08 -26.63 -63.05
C ILE A 4 -1.62 -27.06 -62.98
N THR A 5 -0.73 -26.15 -63.28
CA THR A 5 0.72 -26.40 -63.30
C THR A 5 1.24 -26.52 -61.89
N LEU A 6 2.01 -27.52 -61.60
CA LEU A 6 2.63 -27.88 -60.34
C LEU A 6 3.34 -26.69 -59.62
N LYS A 7 3.79 -25.69 -60.41
CA LYS A 7 4.42 -24.47 -59.90
C LYS A 7 3.50 -23.60 -59.02
N ASN A 8 2.21 -23.56 -59.31
CA ASN A 8 1.28 -22.76 -58.53
C ASN A 8 0.88 -23.43 -57.19
N LEU A 9 1.00 -24.75 -57.10
CA LEU A 9 0.75 -25.49 -55.89
C LEU A 9 1.87 -25.33 -54.86
N VAL A 10 3.13 -25.22 -55.30
CA VAL A 10 4.30 -25.03 -54.45
C VAL A 10 4.31 -23.62 -53.85
N LEU A 11 3.85 -22.61 -54.58
CA LEU A 11 3.81 -21.21 -54.09
C LEU A 11 2.78 -21.02 -52.97
N VAL A 12 1.64 -21.73 -53.06
CA VAL A 12 0.60 -21.69 -52.01
C VAL A 12 1.06 -22.44 -50.74
N ALA A 13 1.79 -23.53 -50.87
CA ALA A 13 2.33 -24.29 -49.74
C ALA A 13 3.43 -23.52 -48.96
N VAL A 14 4.26 -22.74 -49.66
CA VAL A 14 5.31 -21.90 -49.03
C VAL A 14 4.68 -20.69 -48.35
N ALA A 15 3.61 -20.10 -48.86
CA ALA A 15 2.90 -18.98 -48.22
C ALA A 15 2.16 -19.40 -46.92
N CYS A 16 1.79 -20.68 -46.79
CA CYS A 16 1.14 -21.19 -45.57
C CYS A 16 2.14 -21.63 -44.48
N MET A 17 3.43 -21.72 -44.77
CA MET A 17 4.43 -22.10 -43.76
C MET A 17 5.11 -20.94 -43.05
N THR A 18 4.73 -19.70 -43.35
CA THR A 18 5.20 -18.51 -42.59
C THR A 18 4.32 -18.14 -41.42
N LEU A 19 3.43 -19.06 -41.02
CA LEU A 19 2.53 -18.83 -39.90
C LEU A 19 3.10 -19.40 -38.61
N ASN A 20 3.41 -18.47 -37.73
CA ASN A 20 3.43 -18.63 -36.28
C ASN A 20 4.55 -19.48 -35.68
N THR A 21 5.77 -19.00 -35.75
CA THR A 21 6.56 -19.08 -34.53
C THR A 21 5.98 -18.04 -33.61
N VAL A 22 4.91 -18.38 -32.85
CA VAL A 22 4.65 -17.72 -31.61
C VAL A 22 5.84 -18.07 -30.73
N SER A 23 6.85 -17.21 -30.75
CA SER A 23 7.92 -17.26 -29.78
C SER A 23 7.20 -17.09 -28.43
N ALA A 24 7.13 -18.15 -27.64
CA ALA A 24 6.63 -18.05 -26.27
C ALA A 24 7.46 -16.95 -25.61
N GLN A 25 6.85 -15.81 -25.36
CA GLN A 25 7.53 -14.67 -24.77
C GLN A 25 8.09 -15.13 -23.43
N GLN A 26 9.43 -15.09 -23.29
CA GLN A 26 10.07 -15.56 -22.07
C GLN A 26 9.61 -14.72 -20.90
N ARG A 27 9.05 -15.37 -19.88
CA ARG A 27 8.59 -14.69 -18.65
C ARG A 27 9.77 -14.03 -17.95
N VAL A 28 9.63 -12.75 -17.69
CA VAL A 28 10.57 -11.98 -16.86
C VAL A 28 10.28 -12.25 -15.39
N VAL A 29 11.30 -12.67 -14.65
CA VAL A 29 11.18 -12.97 -13.21
C VAL A 29 12.05 -11.99 -12.44
N THR A 30 11.48 -11.38 -11.41
CA THR A 30 12.15 -10.44 -10.50
C THR A 30 11.75 -10.67 -9.04
N ASN A 31 12.52 -10.10 -8.13
CA ASN A 31 12.22 -10.11 -6.69
C ASN A 31 12.66 -8.78 -6.05
N THR A 32 12.33 -8.58 -4.77
CA THR A 32 12.59 -7.32 -4.07
C THR A 32 13.98 -7.20 -3.46
N VAL A 33 14.72 -8.31 -3.32
CA VAL A 33 16.07 -8.34 -2.71
C VAL A 33 17.15 -8.08 -3.76
N SER A 34 17.00 -8.73 -4.93
CA SER A 34 17.85 -8.53 -6.09
C SER A 34 16.94 -8.26 -7.28
N PRO A 35 16.41 -7.04 -7.38
CA PRO A 35 15.44 -6.71 -8.43
C PRO A 35 16.13 -6.72 -9.77
N LYS A 36 15.42 -7.29 -10.77
CA LYS A 36 15.82 -7.13 -12.15
C LYS A 36 15.50 -5.70 -12.59
N ASP A 37 16.44 -5.06 -13.27
CA ASP A 37 16.15 -3.79 -13.91
C ASP A 37 15.04 -3.98 -14.97
N LEU A 38 13.92 -3.32 -14.75
CA LEU A 38 12.76 -3.34 -15.64
C LEU A 38 12.69 -2.11 -16.54
N THR A 39 13.65 -1.19 -16.48
CA THR A 39 13.64 0.04 -17.30
C THR A 39 13.66 -0.27 -18.78
N ALA A 40 14.36 -1.33 -19.19
CA ALA A 40 14.38 -1.82 -20.58
C ALA A 40 12.99 -2.27 -21.09
N TYR A 41 12.06 -2.56 -20.20
CA TYR A 41 10.68 -2.99 -20.52
C TYR A 41 9.65 -1.88 -20.34
N ASN A 42 10.07 -0.66 -20.02
CA ASN A 42 9.15 0.45 -19.82
C ASN A 42 8.25 0.69 -21.05
N GLY A 43 6.94 0.73 -20.81
CA GLY A 43 5.95 0.87 -21.88
C GLY A 43 5.71 -0.39 -22.71
N GLN A 44 6.38 -1.51 -22.40
CA GLN A 44 6.19 -2.78 -23.09
C GLN A 44 5.19 -3.67 -22.34
N THR A 45 4.64 -4.60 -23.11
CA THR A 45 3.80 -5.68 -22.58
C THR A 45 4.61 -6.96 -22.54
N ILE A 46 4.75 -7.57 -21.36
CA ILE A 46 5.57 -8.77 -21.15
C ILE A 46 4.87 -9.75 -20.20
N ASP A 47 5.27 -11.00 -20.23
CA ASP A 47 4.98 -11.95 -19.15
C ASP A 47 5.89 -11.66 -17.96
N LEU A 48 5.30 -11.41 -16.79
CA LEU A 48 6.04 -10.98 -15.60
C LEU A 48 5.64 -11.80 -14.37
N SER A 49 6.63 -12.12 -13.55
CA SER A 49 6.46 -12.64 -12.19
C SER A 49 7.32 -11.84 -11.22
N ILE A 50 6.70 -11.28 -10.20
CA ILE A 50 7.37 -10.54 -9.12
C ILE A 50 7.21 -11.34 -7.82
N TYR A 51 8.31 -11.77 -7.23
CA TYR A 51 8.31 -12.45 -5.93
C TYR A 51 8.58 -11.46 -4.82
N ARG A 52 7.63 -11.39 -3.88
CA ARG A 52 7.73 -10.45 -2.77
C ARG A 52 7.29 -11.09 -1.46
N PHE A 53 8.07 -10.86 -0.39
CA PHE A 53 7.68 -11.22 0.96
C PHE A 53 6.66 -10.19 1.49
N ILE A 54 5.48 -10.69 1.86
CA ILE A 54 4.39 -9.92 2.48
C ILE A 54 4.23 -10.41 3.91
N TYR A 55 4.26 -9.48 4.85
CA TYR A 55 3.97 -9.77 6.25
C TYR A 55 2.47 -9.76 6.49
N LYS A 56 2.00 -10.55 7.44
CA LYS A 56 0.67 -10.37 8.03
C LYS A 56 0.62 -8.99 8.70
N GLY A 57 -0.43 -8.21 8.43
CA GLY A 57 -0.51 -6.82 8.87
C GLY A 57 -0.04 -5.83 7.79
N TRP A 58 0.45 -4.66 8.23
CA TRP A 58 0.79 -3.57 7.34
C TRP A 58 2.09 -3.78 6.58
N ASN A 59 2.05 -3.47 5.30
CA ASN A 59 3.17 -3.46 4.36
C ASN A 59 3.13 -2.15 3.56
N THR A 60 4.22 -1.81 2.89
CA THR A 60 4.21 -0.84 1.79
C THR A 60 4.32 -1.55 0.46
N ILE A 61 3.70 -1.06 -0.60
CA ILE A 61 3.75 -1.69 -1.92
C ILE A 61 3.71 -0.65 -3.04
N CYS A 62 4.66 -0.79 -3.98
CA CYS A 62 4.71 -0.03 -5.23
C CYS A 62 5.18 -0.99 -6.34
N LEU A 63 4.32 -1.31 -7.28
CA LEU A 63 4.61 -2.27 -8.34
C LEU A 63 4.77 -1.57 -9.69
N PRO A 64 5.57 -2.12 -10.58
CA PRO A 64 5.72 -1.61 -11.95
C PRO A 64 4.54 -1.99 -12.87
N VAL A 65 3.53 -2.65 -12.35
CA VAL A 65 2.34 -3.13 -13.07
C VAL A 65 1.09 -2.82 -12.25
N SER A 66 -0.04 -2.68 -12.95
CA SER A 66 -1.35 -2.53 -12.30
C SER A 66 -1.96 -3.90 -12.00
N LEU A 67 -2.75 -3.96 -10.93
CA LEU A 67 -3.54 -5.13 -10.54
C LEU A 67 -5.02 -4.71 -10.44
N THR A 68 -5.89 -5.54 -10.95
CA THR A 68 -7.34 -5.41 -10.72
C THR A 68 -7.68 -5.72 -9.26
N THR A 69 -8.87 -5.34 -8.82
CA THR A 69 -9.38 -5.67 -7.47
C THR A 69 -9.35 -7.19 -7.21
N ASP A 70 -9.72 -7.99 -8.20
CA ASP A 70 -9.74 -9.45 -8.08
C ASP A 70 -8.33 -10.03 -7.92
N GLU A 71 -7.35 -9.49 -8.66
CA GLU A 71 -5.94 -9.88 -8.51
C GLU A 71 -5.40 -9.47 -7.14
N VAL A 72 -5.72 -8.26 -6.67
CA VAL A 72 -5.36 -7.79 -5.32
C VAL A 72 -5.93 -8.73 -4.26
N ASN A 73 -7.20 -9.10 -4.36
CA ASN A 73 -7.85 -10.04 -3.45
C ASN A 73 -7.22 -11.43 -3.48
N SER A 74 -6.95 -11.94 -4.68
CA SER A 74 -6.35 -13.26 -4.89
C SER A 74 -4.94 -13.37 -4.29
N ILE A 75 -4.14 -12.30 -4.41
CA ILE A 75 -2.72 -12.30 -4.00
C ILE A 75 -2.57 -11.98 -2.51
N PHE A 76 -3.37 -11.02 -1.98
CA PHE A 76 -3.18 -10.47 -0.64
C PHE A 76 -4.29 -10.82 0.35
N GLY A 77 -5.36 -11.47 -0.12
CA GLY A 77 -6.53 -11.88 0.66
C GLY A 77 -7.74 -10.97 0.44
N GLU A 78 -8.94 -11.53 0.49
CA GLU A 78 -10.19 -10.79 0.27
C GLU A 78 -10.38 -9.65 1.28
N GLU A 79 -9.99 -9.86 2.52
CA GLU A 79 -10.06 -8.88 3.61
C GLU A 79 -8.85 -7.93 3.65
N CYS A 80 -7.99 -7.93 2.62
CA CYS A 80 -6.89 -6.99 2.55
C CYS A 80 -7.41 -5.55 2.35
N ARG A 81 -6.63 -4.58 2.83
CA ARG A 81 -6.86 -3.15 2.58
C ARG A 81 -5.74 -2.60 1.72
N LEU A 82 -6.07 -1.77 0.76
CA LEU A 82 -5.10 -1.08 -0.09
C LEU A 82 -5.38 0.41 0.00
N GLU A 83 -4.48 1.16 0.61
CA GLU A 83 -4.71 2.58 0.89
C GLU A 83 -3.59 3.44 0.30
N THR A 84 -3.93 4.64 -0.14
CA THR A 84 -2.96 5.65 -0.60
C THR A 84 -3.06 6.92 0.22
N LEU A 85 -1.96 7.68 0.30
CA LEU A 85 -1.93 8.97 0.97
C LEU A 85 -2.76 9.99 0.16
N VAL A 86 -3.68 10.68 0.82
CA VAL A 86 -4.56 11.68 0.20
C VAL A 86 -4.45 13.06 0.84
N GLY A 87 -3.72 13.17 1.94
CA GLY A 87 -3.51 14.44 2.60
C GLY A 87 -2.66 14.32 3.85
N VAL A 88 -2.22 15.45 4.37
CA VAL A 88 -1.44 15.56 5.60
C VAL A 88 -1.94 16.72 6.43
N GLU A 89 -1.80 16.61 7.74
CA GLU A 89 -2.22 17.61 8.70
C GLU A 89 -1.19 17.67 9.84
N ASN A 90 -0.75 18.87 10.18
CA ASN A 90 0.09 19.07 11.36
C ASN A 90 -0.79 19.47 12.54
N THR A 91 -0.74 18.67 13.60
CA THR A 91 -1.52 18.87 14.82
C THR A 91 -0.74 19.64 15.90
N GLY A 92 0.48 20.10 15.59
CA GLY A 92 1.40 20.69 16.57
C GLY A 92 2.15 19.67 17.43
N VAL A 93 1.65 18.44 17.52
CA VAL A 93 2.25 17.32 18.28
C VAL A 93 2.79 16.23 17.34
N ALA A 94 2.16 16.08 16.19
CA ALA A 94 2.49 15.07 15.20
C ALA A 94 2.04 15.49 13.81
N THR A 95 2.70 14.97 12.80
CA THR A 95 2.23 15.01 11.41
C THR A 95 1.30 13.82 11.17
N LYS A 96 0.03 14.13 10.87
CA LYS A 96 -1.02 13.15 10.60
C LYS A 96 -1.04 12.84 9.11
N LEU A 97 -0.90 11.60 8.74
CA LEU A 97 -0.92 11.09 7.37
C LEU A 97 -2.32 10.50 7.10
N ASN A 98 -3.09 11.15 6.25
CA ASN A 98 -4.44 10.71 5.91
C ASN A 98 -4.41 9.74 4.74
N PHE A 99 -4.68 8.47 5.01
CA PHE A 99 -4.77 7.41 4.03
C PHE A 99 -6.24 7.09 3.71
N LYS A 100 -6.50 6.79 2.45
CA LYS A 100 -7.83 6.43 1.94
C LYS A 100 -7.77 5.08 1.25
N ASP A 101 -8.78 4.23 1.50
CA ASP A 101 -8.95 2.95 0.80
C ASP A 101 -9.23 3.18 -0.68
N VAL A 102 -8.43 2.52 -1.51
CA VAL A 102 -8.54 2.55 -2.96
C VAL A 102 -8.60 1.13 -3.55
N LYS A 103 -8.79 0.12 -2.72
CA LYS A 103 -8.90 -1.27 -3.17
C LYS A 103 -9.95 -1.49 -4.27
N PRO A 104 -11.13 -0.83 -4.24
CA PRO A 104 -12.10 -0.94 -5.32
C PRO A 104 -11.60 -0.51 -6.70
N ASP A 105 -10.59 0.38 -6.74
CA ASP A 105 -9.97 0.87 -7.97
C ASP A 105 -8.79 0.00 -8.44
N GLY A 106 -8.44 -1.04 -7.67
CA GLY A 106 -7.25 -1.84 -7.86
C GLY A 106 -5.96 -1.11 -7.54
N LEU A 107 -4.82 -1.78 -7.79
CA LEU A 107 -3.48 -1.20 -7.65
C LEU A 107 -3.02 -0.67 -8.99
N LYS A 108 -2.64 0.59 -9.06
CA LYS A 108 -2.07 1.23 -10.26
C LYS A 108 -0.56 1.12 -10.26
N ALA A 109 0.01 0.90 -11.44
CA ALA A 109 1.47 0.83 -11.61
C ALA A 109 2.17 2.07 -11.05
N ASN A 110 3.33 1.88 -10.45
CA ASN A 110 4.22 2.89 -9.86
C ASN A 110 3.59 3.82 -8.81
N THR A 111 2.40 3.51 -8.35
CA THR A 111 1.74 4.30 -7.31
C THR A 111 2.07 3.72 -5.94
N PRO A 112 2.46 4.55 -4.95
CA PRO A 112 2.77 4.08 -3.62
C PRO A 112 1.49 3.81 -2.81
N TYR A 113 1.45 2.66 -2.14
CA TYR A 113 0.34 2.24 -1.27
C TYR A 113 0.86 1.68 0.04
N ILE A 114 0.01 1.74 1.07
CA ILE A 114 0.08 0.84 2.22
C ILE A 114 -0.91 -0.30 2.00
N LEU A 115 -0.51 -1.51 2.37
CA LEU A 115 -1.26 -2.74 2.19
C LEU A 115 -1.39 -3.45 3.53
N TYR A 116 -2.62 -3.68 3.99
CA TYR A 116 -2.88 -4.56 5.11
C TYR A 116 -3.23 -5.96 4.60
N SER A 117 -2.45 -6.97 4.98
CA SER A 117 -2.71 -8.35 4.62
C SER A 117 -3.15 -9.15 5.85
N THR A 118 -4.24 -9.91 5.71
CA THR A 118 -4.72 -10.85 6.73
C THR A 118 -4.13 -12.24 6.58
N LEU A 119 -3.46 -12.50 5.46
CA LEU A 119 -2.82 -13.78 5.19
C LEU A 119 -1.55 -13.95 6.03
N GLU A 120 -1.21 -15.19 6.33
CA GLU A 120 0.05 -15.51 7.01
C GLU A 120 1.25 -14.99 6.21
N SER A 121 2.28 -14.54 6.95
CA SER A 121 3.49 -13.98 6.35
C SER A 121 4.16 -14.97 5.41
N GLY A 122 4.55 -14.51 4.24
CA GLY A 122 5.18 -15.40 3.26
C GLY A 122 5.49 -14.71 1.93
N VAL A 123 6.17 -15.42 1.06
CA VAL A 123 6.43 -14.97 -0.29
C VAL A 123 5.15 -15.07 -1.12
N ARG A 124 4.81 -13.97 -1.80
CA ARG A 124 3.72 -13.92 -2.78
C ARG A 124 4.32 -13.76 -4.17
N GLU A 125 3.79 -14.52 -5.11
CA GLU A 125 4.04 -14.33 -6.53
C GLU A 125 2.95 -13.41 -7.10
N ILE A 126 3.37 -12.29 -7.67
CA ILE A 126 2.52 -11.42 -8.47
C ILE A 126 2.81 -11.80 -9.90
N ARG A 127 1.91 -12.60 -10.48
CA ARG A 127 2.08 -13.18 -11.80
C ARG A 127 1.06 -12.60 -12.77
N GLN A 128 1.55 -12.03 -13.85
CA GLN A 128 0.72 -11.54 -14.94
C GLN A 128 1.24 -12.02 -16.29
N SER A 129 0.32 -12.38 -17.16
CA SER A 129 0.58 -12.50 -18.59
C SER A 129 0.17 -11.17 -19.22
N ASP A 130 0.91 -10.77 -20.27
CA ASP A 130 0.65 -9.49 -20.96
C ASP A 130 0.67 -8.26 -20.03
N ALA A 131 1.52 -8.27 -19.01
CA ALA A 131 1.69 -7.17 -18.08
C ALA A 131 2.25 -5.93 -18.78
N HIS A 132 1.54 -4.81 -18.73
CA HIS A 132 2.06 -3.53 -19.20
C HIS A 132 2.99 -2.95 -18.12
N VAL A 133 4.29 -2.93 -18.41
CA VAL A 133 5.31 -2.44 -17.47
C VAL A 133 5.41 -0.93 -17.54
N SER A 134 5.32 -0.28 -16.40
CA SER A 134 5.59 1.13 -16.21
C SER A 134 6.68 1.30 -15.18
N THR A 135 7.75 1.99 -15.51
CA THR A 135 8.89 2.25 -14.64
C THR A 135 9.04 3.76 -14.40
N GLY A 136 9.63 4.09 -13.27
CA GLY A 136 9.83 5.45 -12.85
C GLY A 136 9.06 5.75 -11.56
N PRO A 137 9.68 6.47 -10.62
CA PRO A 137 9.06 6.73 -9.33
C PRO A 137 7.88 7.68 -9.49
N VAL A 138 6.75 7.32 -8.91
CA VAL A 138 5.66 8.25 -8.62
C VAL A 138 5.78 8.68 -7.17
N GLU A 139 5.87 9.98 -6.95
CA GLU A 139 5.85 10.58 -5.63
C GLU A 139 4.54 11.34 -5.45
N LEU A 140 3.82 11.03 -4.39
CA LEU A 140 2.69 11.83 -3.93
C LEU A 140 3.20 12.86 -2.93
N LYS A 141 2.92 14.15 -3.19
CA LYS A 141 3.43 15.26 -2.38
C LYS A 141 2.27 16.05 -1.78
N PHE A 142 2.31 16.20 -0.48
CA PHE A 142 1.33 16.99 0.26
C PHE A 142 2.07 17.94 1.21
N SER A 143 1.64 19.19 1.25
CA SER A 143 2.16 20.16 2.22
C SER A 143 1.12 20.40 3.31
N ASP A 144 1.58 20.44 4.54
CA ASP A 144 0.76 20.82 5.68
C ASP A 144 0.66 22.35 5.82
N ASN A 145 -0.05 22.80 6.85
CA ASN A 145 -0.25 24.21 7.17
C ASN A 145 1.00 24.90 7.78
N THR A 146 2.06 24.16 8.07
CA THR A 146 3.33 24.68 8.63
C THR A 146 4.44 24.80 7.59
N GLY A 147 4.17 24.40 6.33
CA GLY A 147 5.15 24.41 5.24
C GLY A 147 6.00 23.14 5.18
N THR A 148 5.71 22.12 6.01
CA THR A 148 6.32 20.80 5.87
C THR A 148 5.70 20.08 4.67
N THR A 149 6.55 19.61 3.76
CA THR A 149 6.11 18.78 2.63
C THR A 149 6.39 17.31 2.94
N VAL A 150 5.34 16.51 2.92
CA VAL A 150 5.41 15.07 3.03
C VAL A 150 5.42 14.47 1.64
N ILE A 151 6.41 13.63 1.36
CA ILE A 151 6.54 12.86 0.13
C ILE A 151 6.26 11.40 0.45
N PHE A 152 5.24 10.82 -0.17
CA PHE A 152 5.01 9.37 -0.15
C PHE A 152 5.48 8.82 -1.48
N GLY A 153 6.63 8.15 -1.46
CA GLY A 153 7.35 7.69 -2.64
C GLY A 153 7.42 6.18 -2.73
N GLY A 154 7.47 5.66 -3.96
CA GLY A 154 7.73 4.27 -4.26
C GLY A 154 9.21 4.04 -4.58
N ALA A 155 9.81 2.97 -4.07
CA ALA A 155 11.14 2.51 -4.45
C ALA A 155 11.03 1.46 -5.56
N THR A 156 11.41 1.80 -6.77
CA THR A 156 11.47 0.86 -7.90
C THR A 156 12.73 0.00 -7.85
N GLU A 157 13.77 0.50 -7.20
CA GLU A 157 15.06 -0.15 -6.97
C GLU A 157 15.39 -0.12 -5.48
N ALA A 158 16.34 -0.95 -5.07
CA ALA A 158 16.92 -0.82 -3.74
C ALA A 158 17.75 0.47 -3.66
N GLY A 159 17.63 1.20 -2.56
CA GLY A 159 18.26 2.51 -2.41
C GLY A 159 18.61 2.86 -0.98
N SER A 160 19.17 4.06 -0.80
CA SER A 160 19.48 4.61 0.54
C SER A 160 18.20 4.75 1.37
N SER A 161 18.33 4.49 2.66
CA SER A 161 17.29 4.74 3.66
C SER A 161 17.47 6.06 4.41
N GLU A 162 18.46 6.88 4.03
CA GLU A 162 18.76 8.13 4.72
C GLU A 162 17.60 9.14 4.64
N GLY A 163 17.15 9.60 5.79
CA GLY A 163 16.10 10.61 5.92
C GLY A 163 14.70 10.13 5.50
N ILE A 164 14.47 8.82 5.49
CA ILE A 164 13.16 8.27 5.14
C ILE A 164 12.55 7.47 6.31
N TYR A 165 11.22 7.37 6.27
CA TYR A 165 10.42 6.59 7.21
C TYR A 165 9.80 5.40 6.47
N GLY A 166 9.96 4.21 7.05
CA GLY A 166 9.35 2.98 6.59
C GLY A 166 8.26 2.48 7.53
N ILE A 167 7.44 1.54 7.09
CA ILE A 167 6.44 0.92 7.96
C ILE A 167 7.12 -0.07 8.91
N LEU A 168 6.82 0.08 10.20
CA LEU A 168 7.08 -0.95 11.20
C LEU A 168 5.91 -1.94 11.18
N VAL A 169 6.22 -3.20 10.88
CA VAL A 169 5.23 -4.27 10.90
C VAL A 169 4.91 -4.63 12.36
N LYS A 170 3.68 -4.33 12.78
CA LYS A 170 3.12 -4.77 14.06
C LYS A 170 1.73 -5.32 13.82
N ASP A 171 1.41 -6.40 14.53
CA ASP A 171 0.08 -7.02 14.47
C ASP A 171 -1.00 -6.05 14.98
N ASN A 172 -2.08 -5.92 14.20
CA ASN A 172 -3.38 -5.33 14.57
C ASN A 172 -3.41 -3.85 15.02
N SER A 173 -2.37 -3.06 14.79
CA SER A 173 -2.38 -1.63 15.05
C SER A 173 -2.50 -0.82 13.76
N ALA A 174 -2.74 0.49 13.88
CA ALA A 174 -2.60 1.41 12.76
C ALA A 174 -1.19 1.30 12.15
N ALA A 175 -1.08 1.54 10.85
CA ALA A 175 0.22 1.58 10.19
C ALA A 175 1.13 2.59 10.90
N THR A 176 2.32 2.17 11.30
CA THR A 176 3.26 3.03 12.01
C THR A 176 4.50 3.23 11.16
N PHE A 177 4.78 4.49 10.81
CA PHE A 177 6.01 4.85 10.13
C PHE A 177 7.10 5.19 11.16
N VAL A 178 8.27 4.62 10.96
CA VAL A 178 9.45 4.84 11.80
C VAL A 178 10.63 5.25 10.94
N ASP A 179 11.55 6.01 11.49
CA ASP A 179 12.82 6.33 10.85
C ASP A 179 13.59 5.01 10.57
N VAL A 180 13.99 4.85 9.33
CA VAL A 180 14.74 3.66 8.87
C VAL A 180 16.12 4.00 8.34
N SER A 181 16.65 5.18 8.68
CA SER A 181 17.95 5.68 8.20
C SER A 181 19.10 4.74 8.51
N GLU A 182 19.02 3.97 9.59
CA GLU A 182 20.06 3.03 10.03
C GLU A 182 19.80 1.58 9.58
N VAL A 183 18.74 1.34 8.77
CA VAL A 183 18.45 -0.02 8.30
C VAL A 183 19.53 -0.47 7.32
N PRO A 184 20.24 -1.58 7.59
CA PRO A 184 21.18 -2.14 6.63
C PRO A 184 20.51 -2.44 5.29
N ASN A 185 21.21 -2.18 4.20
CA ASN A 185 20.74 -2.37 2.81
C ASN A 185 19.65 -1.39 2.35
N GLY A 186 19.30 -0.36 3.14
CA GLY A 186 18.38 0.66 2.73
C GLY A 186 16.94 0.15 2.48
N ILE A 187 16.23 0.85 1.60
CA ILE A 187 14.90 0.42 1.17
C ILE A 187 14.99 -0.58 0.03
N LEU A 188 14.23 -1.66 0.13
CA LEU A 188 14.13 -2.66 -0.94
C LEU A 188 13.18 -2.20 -2.05
N ALA A 189 13.38 -2.72 -3.26
CA ALA A 189 12.50 -2.49 -4.40
C ALA A 189 11.04 -2.89 -4.10
N SER A 190 10.11 -2.27 -4.80
CA SER A 190 8.65 -2.46 -4.65
C SER A 190 8.10 -2.10 -3.27
N ARG A 191 8.84 -1.33 -2.47
CA ARG A 191 8.39 -0.73 -1.20
C ARG A 191 8.09 0.74 -1.36
N CYS A 192 7.47 1.33 -0.33
CA CYS A 192 7.26 2.77 -0.27
C CYS A 192 7.86 3.34 1.00
N PHE A 193 8.07 4.64 0.98
CA PHE A 193 8.64 5.40 2.08
C PHE A 193 7.92 6.75 2.23
N ILE A 194 8.04 7.32 3.41
CA ILE A 194 7.73 8.73 3.66
C ILE A 194 9.04 9.50 3.78
N LYS A 195 9.09 10.67 3.15
CA LYS A 195 10.16 11.65 3.33
C LYS A 195 9.56 12.99 3.73
N LEU A 196 10.20 13.67 4.68
CA LEU A 196 9.80 15.00 5.14
C LEU A 196 10.79 16.04 4.60
N ASN A 197 10.28 17.11 4.00
CA ASN A 197 11.07 18.20 3.50
C ASN A 197 10.54 19.52 4.07
N GLY A 198 11.43 20.34 4.66
CA GLY A 198 11.09 21.64 5.23
C GLY A 198 10.33 21.55 6.57
N GLY A 199 10.01 22.72 7.13
CA GLY A 199 9.28 22.84 8.38
C GLY A 199 10.06 22.39 9.63
N GLU A 200 9.42 22.55 10.79
CA GLU A 200 9.90 21.88 11.99
C GLU A 200 9.60 20.39 11.88
N THR A 201 10.63 19.57 11.87
CA THR A 201 10.48 18.10 11.81
C THR A 201 9.79 17.62 13.09
N SER A 202 8.46 17.55 13.05
CA SER A 202 7.72 16.81 14.06
C SER A 202 8.16 15.35 13.97
N SER A 203 8.84 14.89 14.99
CA SER A 203 9.45 13.57 15.03
C SER A 203 8.45 12.41 15.02
N THR A 204 7.15 12.69 15.10
CA THR A 204 6.10 11.66 15.20
C THR A 204 5.18 11.70 13.99
N LEU A 205 5.20 10.65 13.19
CA LEU A 205 4.23 10.41 12.14
C LEU A 205 3.08 9.55 12.68
N ARG A 206 1.84 9.98 12.44
CA ARG A 206 0.64 9.22 12.79
C ARG A 206 -0.18 8.94 11.54
N THR A 207 -0.58 7.70 11.35
CA THR A 207 -1.49 7.32 10.26
C THR A 207 -2.94 7.50 10.68
N ASN A 208 -3.76 7.92 9.72
CA ASN A 208 -5.20 8.04 9.86
C ASN A 208 -5.86 7.38 8.63
N HIS A 209 -6.72 6.42 8.88
CA HIS A 209 -7.41 5.62 7.87
C HIS A 209 -8.83 6.18 7.67
N LEU A 210 -9.05 6.99 6.62
CA LEU A 210 -10.26 7.79 6.46
C LEU A 210 -11.54 6.98 6.21
N ASP A 211 -11.42 5.86 5.47
CA ASP A 211 -12.58 5.04 5.10
C ASP A 211 -12.90 3.95 6.11
N TYR A 212 -11.99 3.73 7.01
CA TYR A 212 -12.22 2.93 8.21
C TYR A 212 -12.45 3.91 9.35
N SER A 213 -13.71 4.23 9.58
CA SER A 213 -14.09 4.67 10.92
C SER A 213 -13.70 3.51 11.84
N MET A 214 -12.45 3.54 12.30
CA MET A 214 -12.04 2.66 13.38
C MET A 214 -12.91 3.03 14.57
N THR A 215 -14.08 2.40 14.62
CA THR A 215 -14.96 2.39 15.79
C THR A 215 -14.24 1.63 16.92
N GLY A 216 -12.94 1.82 17.07
CA GLY A 216 -12.10 1.18 18.07
C GLY A 216 -11.65 2.17 19.12
N VAL A 217 -11.70 1.76 20.35
CA VAL A 217 -11.21 2.48 21.54
C VAL A 217 -9.77 3.00 21.36
N GLU A 218 -8.98 2.34 20.48
CA GLU A 218 -7.59 2.71 20.24
C GLU A 218 -7.44 4.07 19.57
N ASP A 219 -8.36 4.45 18.71
CA ASP A 219 -8.30 5.73 18.00
C ASP A 219 -8.64 6.90 18.94
N VAL A 220 -9.63 6.72 19.79
CA VAL A 220 -10.00 7.72 20.79
C VAL A 220 -8.94 7.85 21.90
N ALA A 221 -8.35 6.73 22.31
CA ALA A 221 -7.31 6.72 23.32
C ALA A 221 -5.98 7.33 22.80
N GLY A 222 -5.75 7.32 21.51
CA GLY A 222 -4.57 7.96 20.87
C GLY A 222 -4.71 9.47 20.71
N GLU A 223 -5.93 9.99 20.64
CA GLU A 223 -6.22 11.42 20.48
C GLU A 223 -6.42 12.16 21.83
N LEU A 224 -6.76 11.43 22.89
CA LEU A 224 -6.82 12.00 24.23
C LEU A 224 -5.40 12.08 24.81
N ALA A 225 -5.01 13.24 25.32
CA ALA A 225 -3.79 13.33 26.13
C ALA A 225 -3.86 12.25 27.22
N PRO A 226 -2.71 11.62 27.60
CA PRO A 226 -2.70 10.49 28.54
C PRO A 226 -3.47 10.72 29.84
N ASP A 227 -3.54 11.96 30.28
CA ASP A 227 -4.20 12.38 31.54
C ASP A 227 -5.50 13.17 31.31
N GLU A 228 -5.98 13.26 30.06
CA GLU A 228 -7.23 13.95 29.76
C GLU A 228 -8.42 13.13 30.22
N LEU A 229 -9.23 13.74 31.08
CA LEU A 229 -10.46 13.16 31.61
C LEU A 229 -11.65 13.55 30.75
N THR A 230 -12.42 12.56 30.28
CA THR A 230 -13.58 12.77 29.43
C THR A 230 -14.82 12.03 29.96
N ASP A 231 -15.99 12.54 29.56
CA ASP A 231 -17.25 11.86 29.81
C ASP A 231 -17.57 10.88 28.68
N VAL A 232 -18.13 9.74 29.04
CA VAL A 232 -18.50 8.66 28.11
C VAL A 232 -20.02 8.51 28.12
N TYR A 233 -20.61 8.42 26.94
CA TYR A 233 -22.03 8.27 26.70
C TYR A 233 -22.33 6.98 25.96
N ASN A 234 -23.51 6.40 26.15
CA ASN A 234 -24.00 5.35 25.27
C ASN A 234 -24.58 5.96 23.97
N ILE A 235 -24.95 5.10 23.00
CA ILE A 235 -25.56 5.53 21.72
C ILE A 235 -26.89 6.28 21.88
N SER A 236 -27.56 6.16 23.03
CA SER A 236 -28.79 6.89 23.36
C SER A 236 -28.53 8.26 24.03
N GLY A 237 -27.24 8.66 24.09
CA GLY A 237 -26.84 9.94 24.71
C GLY A 237 -26.83 9.94 26.23
N VAL A 238 -27.05 8.82 26.90
CA VAL A 238 -26.97 8.69 28.34
C VAL A 238 -25.52 8.58 28.80
N LYS A 239 -25.10 9.42 29.73
CA LYS A 239 -23.77 9.36 30.34
C LYS A 239 -23.63 8.06 31.15
N VAL A 240 -22.64 7.24 30.74
CA VAL A 240 -22.35 5.94 31.38
C VAL A 240 -21.11 5.98 32.27
N ALA A 241 -20.23 6.95 32.04
CA ALA A 241 -19.04 7.17 32.85
C ALA A 241 -18.61 8.65 32.82
N SER A 242 -18.04 9.16 33.88
CA SER A 242 -17.55 10.53 33.99
C SER A 242 -16.08 10.56 34.32
N LYS A 243 -15.34 11.53 33.73
CA LYS A 243 -13.92 11.77 34.00
C LYS A 243 -13.07 10.52 33.83
N VAL A 244 -13.30 9.80 32.76
CA VAL A 244 -12.52 8.59 32.40
C VAL A 244 -11.31 9.01 31.64
N SER A 245 -10.13 8.53 32.03
CA SER A 245 -8.89 8.72 31.25
C SER A 245 -8.87 7.80 30.05
N SER A 246 -8.06 8.13 29.03
CA SER A 246 -7.86 7.32 27.84
C SER A 246 -7.50 5.86 28.15
N ARG A 247 -6.75 5.64 29.23
CA ARG A 247 -6.35 4.29 29.68
C ARG A 247 -7.53 3.47 30.23
N ASN A 248 -8.47 4.14 30.87
CA ASN A 248 -9.59 3.48 31.54
C ASN A 248 -10.83 3.32 30.65
N ILE A 249 -10.87 3.94 29.47
CA ILE A 249 -11.96 3.73 28.51
C ILE A 249 -12.04 2.24 28.11
N ARG A 250 -10.89 1.55 28.03
CA ARG A 250 -10.83 0.11 27.69
C ARG A 250 -11.41 -0.81 28.78
N SER A 251 -11.55 -0.33 30.00
CA SER A 251 -12.15 -1.11 31.10
C SER A 251 -13.67 -1.02 31.17
N LEU A 252 -14.30 -0.27 30.27
CA LEU A 252 -15.76 -0.25 30.13
C LEU A 252 -16.26 -1.62 29.66
N GLY A 253 -17.48 -1.96 30.06
CA GLY A 253 -18.13 -3.19 29.58
C GLY A 253 -18.27 -3.20 28.06
N LYS A 254 -18.44 -4.40 27.47
CA LYS A 254 -18.66 -4.54 26.02
C LYS A 254 -19.84 -3.68 25.57
N GLY A 255 -19.66 -2.87 24.54
CA GLY A 255 -20.72 -2.00 24.04
C GLY A 255 -20.23 -0.89 23.11
N VAL A 256 -21.17 -0.19 22.52
CA VAL A 256 -20.92 1.01 21.72
C VAL A 256 -21.09 2.25 22.57
N TYR A 257 -20.12 3.10 22.56
CA TYR A 257 -20.05 4.31 23.36
C TYR A 257 -19.74 5.55 22.51
N VAL A 258 -20.01 6.73 23.04
CA VAL A 258 -19.70 8.02 22.44
C VAL A 258 -18.77 8.80 23.36
N VAL A 259 -17.62 9.25 22.83
CA VAL A 259 -16.67 10.11 23.53
C VAL A 259 -16.34 11.28 22.62
N LYS A 260 -16.48 12.50 23.10
CA LYS A 260 -16.24 13.73 22.32
C LYS A 260 -16.93 13.73 20.95
N GLY A 261 -18.15 13.19 20.87
CA GLY A 261 -18.95 13.13 19.64
C GLY A 261 -18.57 12.00 18.68
N ARG A 262 -17.66 11.09 19.05
CA ARG A 262 -17.26 9.93 18.24
C ARG A 262 -17.72 8.64 18.87
N CYS A 263 -18.19 7.72 18.03
CA CYS A 263 -18.60 6.38 18.45
C CYS A 263 -17.40 5.43 18.49
N PHE A 264 -17.34 4.56 19.49
CA PHE A 264 -16.36 3.49 19.58
C PHE A 264 -16.97 2.21 20.18
N LEU A 265 -16.38 1.08 19.84
CA LEU A 265 -16.81 -0.24 20.30
C LEU A 265 -15.81 -0.81 21.32
N VAL A 266 -16.31 -1.12 22.52
CA VAL A 266 -15.57 -1.97 23.49
C VAL A 266 -15.98 -3.42 23.25
N LYS A 267 -15.01 -4.28 22.90
CA LYS A 267 -15.19 -5.71 22.55
C LYS A 267 -15.09 -6.62 23.77
#